data_1220d2a8d47668d721d66a91369731ce
#
_entry.id   1220d2a8d47668d721d66a91369731ce
#
_cell.length_a   1.000
_cell.length_b   1.000
_cell.length_c   1.000
_cell.angle_alpha   90.00
_cell.angle_beta   90.00
_cell.angle_gamma   90.00
#
_symmetry.space_group_name_H-M   'P 1'
#
loop_
_entity.id
_entity.type
_entity.pdbx_description
1 polymer ?
#
loop_
_entity_poly.entity_id
_entity_poly.type
_entity_poly.pdbx_seq_one_letter_code
_entity_poly.pdbx_strand_id
1 'polypeptide(L)'
;PLTAAPMPLTIQFGYATATGPRARNEDYGGFVEPADAQLAATKGMLAVVADGVSGGVHGREAAETAVRNLLADYYATPDTWEIPHALGTVLSAINRWLTGQTASRHEAGGMATTLTALVLRGRRFHYAHVGDSRLYRLRGEALQQLTTDHVWETPGMSHVLKRALGLDTHVRPDFGDGELAAGDVFLVACDGVWEPLGQLELGLLTHAHVRVS
;
A
#
# COMPACT_ATOMS: atom_id res chain seq x y z
N PRO A 1 8.16 -7.56 -41.11
CA PRO A 1 9.01 -7.15 -40.01
C PRO A 1 8.45 -7.78 -38.74
N LEU A 2 9.26 -8.75 -38.21
CA LEU A 2 8.98 -9.32 -36.89
C LEU A 2 9.20 -8.20 -35.86
N THR A 3 8.15 -7.66 -35.27
CA THR A 3 8.27 -6.79 -34.12
C THR A 3 8.86 -7.64 -32.99
N ALA A 4 10.07 -7.29 -32.54
CA ALA A 4 10.69 -7.95 -31.40
C ALA A 4 9.71 -7.91 -30.21
N ALA A 5 9.53 -9.04 -29.53
CA ALA A 5 8.75 -9.06 -28.31
C ALA A 5 9.31 -8.02 -27.33
N PRO A 6 8.47 -7.20 -26.69
CA PRO A 6 8.97 -6.20 -25.76
C PRO A 6 9.74 -6.89 -24.63
N MET A 7 10.95 -6.40 -24.34
CA MET A 7 11.79 -6.90 -23.26
C MET A 7 11.00 -6.90 -21.94
N PRO A 8 11.16 -7.92 -21.09
CA PRO A 8 10.56 -7.95 -19.78
C PRO A 8 11.08 -6.77 -18.94
N LEU A 9 10.19 -6.14 -18.17
CA LEU A 9 10.58 -5.10 -17.21
C LEU A 9 11.23 -5.77 -16.00
N THR A 10 12.38 -5.25 -15.58
CA THR A 10 13.03 -5.63 -14.33
C THR A 10 12.57 -4.68 -13.24
N ILE A 11 12.21 -5.21 -12.09
CA ILE A 11 11.76 -4.43 -10.93
C ILE A 11 12.92 -4.34 -9.95
N GLN A 12 13.18 -3.13 -9.47
CA GLN A 12 14.06 -2.89 -8.33
C GLN A 12 13.20 -2.29 -7.22
N PHE A 13 13.43 -2.68 -5.98
CA PHE A 13 12.67 -2.16 -4.84
C PHE A 13 13.57 -1.88 -3.65
N GLY A 14 13.10 -1.00 -2.78
CA GLY A 14 13.71 -0.68 -1.50
C GLY A 14 12.64 -0.39 -0.46
N TYR A 15 12.97 -0.61 0.79
CA TYR A 15 12.09 -0.32 1.92
C TYR A 15 12.89 0.38 3.01
N ALA A 16 12.30 1.41 3.60
CA ALA A 16 12.84 2.09 4.75
C ALA A 16 11.72 2.46 5.73
N THR A 17 12.00 2.40 7.02
CA THR A 17 11.11 2.85 8.08
C THR A 17 11.92 3.45 9.21
N ALA A 18 11.37 4.47 9.87
CA ALA A 18 11.99 5.12 11.00
C ALA A 18 10.92 5.63 11.97
N THR A 19 11.21 5.63 13.25
CA THR A 19 10.28 6.13 14.26
C THR A 19 10.08 7.64 14.19
N GLY A 20 11.06 8.37 13.64
CA GLY A 20 11.02 9.82 13.62
C GLY A 20 10.98 10.39 15.06
N PRO A 21 10.26 11.50 15.29
CA PRO A 21 10.12 12.12 16.60
C PRO A 21 9.07 11.43 17.50
N ARG A 22 8.38 10.41 17.00
CA ARG A 22 7.34 9.66 17.75
C ARG A 22 7.97 8.75 18.80
N ALA A 23 7.22 8.40 19.87
CA ALA A 23 7.68 7.44 20.89
C ALA A 23 7.73 5.99 20.35
N ARG A 24 6.91 5.68 19.36
CA ARG A 24 6.81 4.35 18.71
C ARG A 24 6.62 4.51 17.22
N ASN A 25 7.12 3.54 16.47
CA ASN A 25 6.83 3.40 15.05
C ASN A 25 5.62 2.46 14.90
N GLU A 26 4.51 3.00 14.42
CA GLU A 26 3.27 2.24 14.18
C GLU A 26 3.13 1.84 12.71
N ASP A 27 4.07 2.28 11.84
CA ASP A 27 4.10 1.88 10.44
C ASP A 27 4.64 0.47 10.26
N TYR A 28 4.12 -0.22 9.27
CA TYR A 28 4.66 -1.49 8.79
C TYR A 28 4.59 -1.56 7.27
N GLY A 29 5.60 -2.17 6.66
CA GLY A 29 5.61 -2.39 5.23
C GLY A 29 6.32 -3.68 4.88
N GLY A 30 6.09 -4.13 3.68
CA GLY A 30 6.73 -5.32 3.14
C GLY A 30 6.41 -5.51 1.66
N PHE A 31 7.13 -6.43 1.05
CA PHE A 31 6.92 -6.80 -0.33
C PHE A 31 7.25 -8.28 -0.53
N VAL A 32 6.67 -8.86 -1.58
CA VAL A 32 6.98 -10.19 -2.08
C VAL A 32 7.20 -10.11 -3.58
N GLU A 33 8.37 -10.54 -4.02
CA GLU A 33 8.67 -10.83 -5.41
C GLU A 33 8.73 -12.36 -5.56
N PRO A 34 7.77 -13.00 -6.27
CA PRO A 34 7.75 -14.44 -6.40
C PRO A 34 8.99 -14.96 -7.15
N ALA A 35 9.71 -15.91 -6.56
CA ALA A 35 10.81 -16.60 -7.24
C ALA A 35 10.31 -17.59 -8.31
N ASP A 36 9.09 -18.11 -8.15
CA ASP A 36 8.45 -18.98 -9.12
C ASP A 36 7.90 -18.17 -10.30
N ALA A 37 8.31 -18.53 -11.52
CA ALA A 37 7.96 -17.80 -12.74
C ALA A 37 6.44 -17.84 -13.05
N GLN A 38 5.75 -18.95 -12.73
CA GLN A 38 4.32 -19.08 -12.93
C GLN A 38 3.58 -18.14 -11.97
N LEU A 39 3.97 -18.12 -10.72
CA LEU A 39 3.38 -17.24 -9.70
C LEU A 39 3.66 -15.76 -10.02
N ALA A 40 4.86 -15.43 -10.48
CA ALA A 40 5.20 -14.08 -10.94
C ALA A 40 4.33 -13.65 -12.16
N ALA A 41 4.05 -14.56 -13.07
CA ALA A 41 3.21 -14.28 -14.25
C ALA A 41 1.73 -14.12 -13.88
N THR A 42 1.21 -14.91 -12.93
CA THR A 42 -0.21 -14.91 -12.55
C THR A 42 -0.55 -13.88 -11.48
N LYS A 43 0.32 -13.69 -10.49
CA LYS A 43 0.09 -12.81 -9.32
C LYS A 43 0.91 -11.52 -9.36
N GLY A 44 2.10 -11.55 -9.98
CA GLY A 44 3.03 -10.42 -9.98
C GLY A 44 3.73 -10.22 -8.63
N MET A 45 4.47 -9.12 -8.52
CA MET A 45 5.06 -8.63 -7.28
C MET A 45 4.01 -7.83 -6.50
N LEU A 46 3.99 -7.96 -5.17
CA LEU A 46 3.13 -7.19 -4.26
C LEU A 46 3.98 -6.42 -3.26
N ALA A 47 3.78 -5.11 -3.17
CA ALA A 47 4.31 -4.23 -2.13
C ALA A 47 3.17 -3.62 -1.32
N VAL A 48 3.35 -3.49 0.00
CA VAL A 48 2.30 -3.01 0.93
C VAL A 48 2.94 -2.09 1.97
N VAL A 49 2.26 -0.99 2.27
CA VAL A 49 2.53 -0.12 3.42
C VAL A 49 1.24 0.07 4.20
N ALA A 50 1.34 0.06 5.51
CA ALA A 50 0.26 0.30 6.45
C ALA A 50 0.76 1.18 7.59
N ASP A 51 -0.05 2.15 8.01
CA ASP A 51 0.17 3.05 9.14
C ASP A 51 -0.88 2.76 10.20
N GLY A 52 -0.44 2.36 11.38
CA GLY A 52 -1.32 2.06 12.51
C GLY A 52 -1.95 3.32 13.07
N VAL A 53 -3.29 3.35 13.20
CA VAL A 53 -4.00 4.53 13.66
C VAL A 53 -3.58 4.91 15.07
N SER A 54 -2.96 6.09 15.19
CA SER A 54 -2.49 6.67 16.45
C SER A 54 -3.67 6.99 17.37
N GLY A 55 -3.55 6.59 18.64
CA GLY A 55 -4.61 6.73 19.65
C GLY A 55 -5.17 5.40 20.13
N GLY A 56 -4.86 4.31 19.42
CA GLY A 56 -5.07 2.94 19.89
C GLY A 56 -3.79 2.34 20.46
N VAL A 57 -3.90 1.47 21.46
CA VAL A 57 -2.75 0.74 22.04
C VAL A 57 -2.16 -0.24 21.02
N HIS A 58 -2.89 -0.55 19.95
CA HIS A 58 -2.63 -1.65 19.02
C HIS A 58 -2.40 -1.22 17.56
N GLY A 59 -2.10 0.05 17.28
CA GLY A 59 -1.87 0.54 15.90
C GLY A 59 -0.78 -0.26 15.18
N ARG A 60 0.37 -0.43 15.82
CA ARG A 60 1.48 -1.24 15.28
C ARG A 60 1.08 -2.70 15.01
N GLU A 61 0.36 -3.33 15.94
CA GLU A 61 -0.10 -4.72 15.79
C GLU A 61 -1.09 -4.84 14.63
N ALA A 62 -1.97 -3.83 14.45
CA ALA A 62 -2.91 -3.78 13.34
C ALA A 62 -2.19 -3.65 11.98
N ALA A 63 -1.22 -2.73 11.87
CA ALA A 63 -0.44 -2.52 10.65
C ALA A 63 0.36 -3.78 10.27
N GLU A 64 1.10 -4.36 11.23
CA GLU A 64 1.88 -5.57 11.01
C GLU A 64 1.01 -6.76 10.60
N THR A 65 -0.12 -6.98 11.28
CA THR A 65 -1.06 -8.05 10.95
C THR A 65 -1.64 -7.86 9.56
N ALA A 66 -2.07 -6.65 9.21
CA ALA A 66 -2.66 -6.36 7.91
C ALA A 66 -1.67 -6.61 6.77
N VAL A 67 -0.43 -6.13 6.89
CA VAL A 67 0.60 -6.34 5.87
C VAL A 67 0.97 -7.81 5.73
N ARG A 68 1.28 -8.50 6.84
CA ARG A 68 1.69 -9.91 6.80
C ARG A 68 0.61 -10.81 6.21
N ASN A 69 -0.64 -10.62 6.61
CA ASN A 69 -1.75 -11.42 6.09
C ASN A 69 -2.01 -11.11 4.62
N LEU A 70 -1.96 -9.83 4.21
CA LEU A 70 -2.14 -9.52 2.79
C LEU A 70 -1.03 -10.14 1.93
N LEU A 71 0.25 -10.03 2.35
CA LEU A 71 1.37 -10.63 1.64
C LEU A 71 1.28 -12.16 1.54
N ALA A 72 0.76 -12.84 2.58
CA ALA A 72 0.61 -14.29 2.58
C ALA A 72 -0.63 -14.74 1.79
N ASP A 73 -1.79 -14.17 2.11
CA ASP A 73 -3.08 -14.68 1.64
C ASP A 73 -3.38 -14.28 0.19
N TYR A 74 -2.82 -13.16 -0.31
CA TYR A 74 -2.96 -12.76 -1.70
C TYR A 74 -2.46 -13.86 -2.66
N TYR A 75 -1.28 -14.43 -2.39
CA TYR A 75 -0.71 -15.49 -3.21
C TYR A 75 -1.43 -16.84 -3.06
N ALA A 76 -2.19 -17.03 -1.99
CA ALA A 76 -3.02 -18.21 -1.78
C ALA A 76 -4.39 -18.13 -2.48
N THR A 77 -4.77 -16.96 -3.03
CA THR A 77 -6.02 -16.84 -3.81
C THR A 77 -5.91 -17.58 -5.14
N PRO A 78 -7.04 -18.06 -5.73
CA PRO A 78 -7.02 -18.70 -7.03
C PRO A 78 -6.36 -17.85 -8.12
N ASP A 79 -5.56 -18.47 -9.00
CA ASP A 79 -4.87 -17.78 -10.12
C ASP A 79 -5.84 -17.21 -11.15
N THR A 80 -7.06 -17.71 -11.18
CA THR A 80 -8.14 -17.26 -12.07
C THR A 80 -8.81 -15.97 -11.60
N TRP A 81 -8.52 -15.52 -10.37
CA TRP A 81 -9.12 -14.29 -9.86
C TRP A 81 -8.39 -13.07 -10.41
N GLU A 82 -9.19 -12.07 -10.79
CA GLU A 82 -8.66 -10.74 -11.09
C GLU A 82 -8.03 -10.12 -9.84
N ILE A 83 -6.96 -9.33 -10.03
CA ILE A 83 -6.19 -8.73 -8.92
C ILE A 83 -7.07 -7.91 -7.96
N PRO A 84 -7.98 -7.02 -8.43
CA PRO A 84 -8.83 -6.27 -7.52
C PRO A 84 -9.74 -7.16 -6.68
N HIS A 85 -10.25 -8.24 -7.26
CA HIS A 85 -11.09 -9.21 -6.53
C HIS A 85 -10.29 -9.96 -5.46
N ALA A 86 -9.08 -10.43 -5.80
CA ALA A 86 -8.20 -11.10 -4.85
C ALA A 86 -7.83 -10.17 -3.67
N LEU A 87 -7.36 -8.95 -3.97
CA LEU A 87 -7.04 -7.95 -2.95
C LEU A 87 -8.25 -7.61 -2.08
N GLY A 88 -9.42 -7.33 -2.69
CA GLY A 88 -10.64 -6.98 -1.96
C GLY A 88 -11.13 -8.07 -1.04
N THR A 89 -11.04 -9.34 -1.46
CA THR A 89 -11.42 -10.49 -0.64
C THR A 89 -10.52 -10.64 0.58
N VAL A 90 -9.19 -10.54 0.38
CA VAL A 90 -8.22 -10.64 1.49
C VAL A 90 -8.36 -9.44 2.43
N LEU A 91 -8.47 -8.21 1.91
CA LEU A 91 -8.69 -7.01 2.73
C LEU A 91 -9.97 -7.10 3.57
N SER A 92 -11.05 -7.65 3.01
CA SER A 92 -12.30 -7.86 3.74
C SER A 92 -12.14 -8.90 4.87
N ALA A 93 -11.33 -9.94 4.66
CA ALA A 93 -11.02 -10.92 5.69
C ALA A 93 -10.18 -10.31 6.83
N ILE A 94 -9.14 -9.55 6.48
CA ILE A 94 -8.30 -8.81 7.44
C ILE A 94 -9.16 -7.84 8.25
N ASN A 95 -10.04 -7.07 7.60
CA ASN A 95 -10.92 -6.12 8.27
C ASN A 95 -11.83 -6.81 9.30
N ARG A 96 -12.46 -7.92 8.94
CA ARG A 96 -13.30 -8.70 9.87
C ARG A 96 -12.50 -9.19 11.07
N TRP A 97 -11.25 -9.61 10.85
CA TRP A 97 -10.39 -10.06 11.95
C TRP A 97 -10.06 -8.90 12.90
N LEU A 98 -9.63 -7.73 12.36
CA LEU A 98 -9.31 -6.54 13.16
C LEU A 98 -10.51 -6.05 13.98
N THR A 99 -11.69 -5.95 13.36
CA THR A 99 -12.92 -5.52 14.06
C THR A 99 -13.35 -6.54 15.12
N GLY A 100 -13.16 -7.84 14.86
CA GLY A 100 -13.42 -8.90 15.84
C GLY A 100 -12.49 -8.81 17.05
N GLN A 101 -11.20 -8.52 16.85
CA GLN A 101 -10.24 -8.30 17.94
C GLN A 101 -10.63 -7.08 18.79
N THR A 102 -10.99 -5.97 18.17
CA THR A 102 -11.47 -4.78 18.86
C THR A 102 -12.68 -5.09 19.75
N ALA A 103 -13.67 -5.81 19.23
CA ALA A 103 -14.87 -6.18 19.97
C ALA A 103 -14.58 -7.12 21.16
N SER A 104 -13.58 -8.00 21.04
CA SER A 104 -13.26 -9.00 22.09
C SER A 104 -12.40 -8.46 23.23
N ARG A 105 -11.56 -7.45 22.96
CA ARG A 105 -10.58 -6.95 23.95
C ARG A 105 -11.13 -5.98 24.96
N HIS A 106 -12.32 -5.40 24.76
CA HIS A 106 -12.96 -4.42 25.65
C HIS A 106 -12.06 -3.21 26.01
N GLU A 107 -10.99 -2.97 25.27
CA GLU A 107 -10.03 -1.90 25.51
C GLU A 107 -10.40 -0.66 24.68
N ALA A 108 -10.20 0.52 25.27
CA ALA A 108 -10.36 1.78 24.57
C ALA A 108 -9.24 1.91 23.48
N GLY A 109 -9.63 2.14 22.23
CA GLY A 109 -8.72 2.30 21.12
C GLY A 109 -8.52 1.01 20.32
N GLY A 110 -9.40 0.76 19.36
CA GLY A 110 -9.45 -0.43 18.54
C GLY A 110 -8.16 -0.73 17.74
N MET A 111 -8.16 -1.87 17.08
CA MET A 111 -7.12 -2.25 16.11
C MET A 111 -7.48 -1.69 14.74
N ALA A 112 -6.89 -0.56 14.37
CA ALA A 112 -7.12 0.05 13.07
C ALA A 112 -5.82 0.46 12.39
N THR A 113 -5.79 0.42 11.06
CA THR A 113 -4.64 0.79 10.25
C THR A 113 -5.06 1.26 8.86
N THR A 114 -4.31 2.18 8.28
CA THR A 114 -4.35 2.45 6.84
C THR A 114 -3.76 1.26 6.08
N LEU A 115 -3.95 1.19 4.79
CA LEU A 115 -3.24 0.23 3.95
C LEU A 115 -3.24 0.70 2.49
N THR A 116 -2.05 0.70 1.89
CA THR A 116 -1.87 0.90 0.45
C THR A 116 -1.03 -0.24 -0.11
N ALA A 117 -1.61 -0.97 -1.06
CA ALA A 117 -1.01 -2.12 -1.72
C ALA A 117 -0.81 -1.84 -3.21
N LEU A 118 0.35 -2.21 -3.75
CA LEU A 118 0.72 -2.09 -5.15
C LEU A 118 1.09 -3.47 -5.70
N VAL A 119 0.42 -3.91 -6.75
CA VAL A 119 0.76 -5.12 -7.52
C VAL A 119 1.34 -4.71 -8.85
N LEU A 120 2.52 -5.23 -9.19
CA LEU A 120 3.15 -5.09 -10.50
C LEU A 120 3.12 -6.45 -11.21
N ARG A 121 2.35 -6.57 -12.31
CA ARG A 121 2.21 -7.81 -13.08
C ARG A 121 2.37 -7.55 -14.57
N GLY A 122 3.37 -8.15 -15.18
CA GLY A 122 3.68 -7.97 -16.60
C GLY A 122 3.94 -6.50 -16.92
N ARG A 123 3.06 -5.89 -17.73
CA ARG A 123 3.14 -4.47 -18.09
C ARG A 123 2.02 -3.63 -17.50
N ARG A 124 1.45 -4.08 -16.39
CA ARG A 124 0.40 -3.35 -15.69
C ARG A 124 0.70 -3.27 -14.19
N PHE A 125 0.24 -2.18 -13.58
CA PHE A 125 0.14 -2.06 -12.14
C PHE A 125 -1.33 -2.04 -11.71
N HIS A 126 -1.58 -2.51 -10.50
CA HIS A 126 -2.87 -2.42 -9.81
C HIS A 126 -2.61 -1.98 -8.39
N TYR A 127 -3.56 -1.26 -7.80
CA TYR A 127 -3.46 -0.92 -6.39
C TYR A 127 -4.80 -1.07 -5.68
N ALA A 128 -4.71 -1.28 -4.37
CA ALA A 128 -5.81 -1.16 -3.43
C ALA A 128 -5.40 -0.18 -2.33
N HIS A 129 -6.33 0.66 -1.90
CA HIS A 129 -6.03 1.74 -0.98
C HIS A 129 -7.16 1.95 0.04
N VAL A 130 -6.77 2.10 1.34
CA VAL A 130 -7.65 2.50 2.44
C VAL A 130 -6.85 3.40 3.39
N GLY A 131 -7.31 4.62 3.63
CA GLY A 131 -6.69 5.56 4.56
C GLY A 131 -6.08 6.77 3.87
N ASP A 132 -4.96 7.24 4.38
CA ASP A 132 -4.21 8.41 3.89
C ASP A 132 -2.73 8.13 3.60
N SER A 133 -2.29 6.87 3.69
CA SER A 133 -1.03 6.46 3.08
C SER A 133 -1.14 6.58 1.56
N ARG A 134 -0.14 7.13 0.88
CA ARG A 134 -0.26 7.51 -0.53
C ARG A 134 0.57 6.64 -1.45
N LEU A 135 0.07 6.43 -2.66
CA LEU A 135 0.81 5.87 -3.78
C LEU A 135 1.07 6.95 -4.80
N TYR A 136 2.33 7.15 -5.13
CA TYR A 136 2.78 8.05 -6.20
C TYR A 136 3.41 7.26 -7.33
N ARG A 137 3.28 7.77 -8.55
CA ARG A 137 4.05 7.34 -9.72
C ARG A 137 4.85 8.51 -10.26
N LEU A 138 6.15 8.31 -10.42
CA LEU A 138 7.02 9.19 -11.18
C LEU A 138 7.24 8.59 -12.57
N ARG A 139 6.88 9.35 -13.61
CA ARG A 139 7.15 9.01 -15.02
C ARG A 139 7.81 10.20 -15.70
N GLY A 140 9.06 10.02 -16.13
CA GLY A 140 9.89 11.15 -16.53
C GLY A 140 10.06 12.13 -15.38
N GLU A 141 9.64 13.39 -15.57
CA GLU A 141 9.69 14.42 -14.50
C GLU A 141 8.34 14.61 -13.79
N ALA A 142 7.29 13.89 -14.19
CA ALA A 142 5.96 14.05 -13.63
C ALA A 142 5.72 13.11 -12.46
N LEU A 143 5.63 13.66 -11.24
CA LEU A 143 5.16 12.97 -10.05
C LEU A 143 3.63 13.10 -9.96
N GLN A 144 2.94 11.97 -9.95
CA GLN A 144 1.49 11.88 -9.85
C GLN A 144 1.10 11.08 -8.61
N GLN A 145 0.28 11.66 -7.73
CA GLN A 145 -0.43 10.90 -6.71
C GLN A 145 -1.56 10.10 -7.36
N LEU A 146 -1.61 8.80 -7.12
CA LEU A 146 -2.60 7.88 -7.69
C LEU A 146 -3.76 7.62 -6.74
N THR A 147 -3.54 7.74 -5.44
CA THR A 147 -4.55 7.54 -4.39
C THR A 147 -5.22 8.85 -4.00
N THR A 148 -6.42 8.75 -3.43
CA THR A 148 -7.12 9.88 -2.79
C THR A 148 -7.26 9.57 -1.31
N ASP A 149 -6.85 10.50 -0.45
CA ASP A 149 -6.87 10.30 1.00
C ASP A 149 -8.30 10.13 1.51
N HIS A 150 -8.51 9.16 2.39
CA HIS A 150 -9.78 8.92 3.05
C HIS A 150 -9.86 9.65 4.40
N VAL A 151 -9.86 10.96 4.33
CA VAL A 151 -9.96 11.86 5.50
C VAL A 151 -11.23 12.70 5.43
N TRP A 152 -11.59 13.34 6.55
CA TRP A 152 -12.71 14.27 6.55
C TRP A 152 -12.27 15.60 5.94
N GLU A 153 -13.02 16.09 4.94
CA GLU A 153 -12.77 17.38 4.25
C GLU A 153 -13.23 18.61 5.08
N THR A 154 -13.68 18.38 6.30
CA THR A 154 -14.13 19.44 7.21
C THR A 154 -12.91 20.21 7.74
N PRO A 155 -12.92 21.56 7.75
CA PRO A 155 -11.84 22.35 8.31
C PRO A 155 -11.46 21.90 9.73
N GLY A 156 -10.17 21.65 9.95
CA GLY A 156 -9.64 21.15 11.23
C GLY A 156 -9.73 19.63 11.42
N MET A 157 -10.28 18.87 10.47
CA MET A 157 -10.39 17.41 10.53
C MET A 157 -9.67 16.69 9.39
N SER A 158 -8.85 17.38 8.62
CA SER A 158 -8.14 16.81 7.47
C SER A 158 -7.12 15.70 7.80
N HIS A 159 -6.80 15.52 9.07
CA HIS A 159 -5.98 14.43 9.60
C HIS A 159 -6.81 13.33 10.30
N VAL A 160 -8.14 13.43 10.26
CA VAL A 160 -9.03 12.43 10.85
C VAL A 160 -9.47 11.46 9.75
N LEU A 161 -9.10 10.19 9.90
CA LEU A 161 -9.45 9.16 8.94
C LEU A 161 -10.96 8.93 8.86
N LYS A 162 -11.47 8.92 7.66
CA LYS A 162 -12.86 8.55 7.33
C LYS A 162 -12.98 7.05 7.04
N ARG A 163 -11.90 6.41 6.58
CA ARG A 163 -11.81 4.97 6.30
C ARG A 163 -10.45 4.44 6.74
N ALA A 164 -10.46 3.31 7.45
CA ALA A 164 -9.29 2.50 7.77
C ALA A 164 -9.72 1.04 7.93
N LEU A 165 -8.79 0.10 7.79
CA LEU A 165 -9.02 -1.30 8.17
C LEU A 165 -9.22 -1.37 9.70
N GLY A 166 -10.23 -2.11 10.14
CA GLY A 166 -10.56 -2.25 11.56
C GLY A 166 -11.40 -1.13 12.15
N LEU A 167 -11.64 -0.03 11.40
CA LEU A 167 -12.46 1.08 11.87
C LEU A 167 -13.95 0.75 11.85
N ASP A 168 -14.42 0.15 10.78
CA ASP A 168 -15.81 -0.23 10.55
C ASP A 168 -15.94 -1.71 10.19
N THR A 169 -17.13 -2.28 10.40
CA THR A 169 -17.41 -3.68 10.04
C THR A 169 -17.28 -3.96 8.55
N HIS A 170 -17.48 -2.95 7.70
CA HIS A 170 -17.36 -3.05 6.26
C HIS A 170 -16.32 -2.05 5.76
N VAL A 171 -15.25 -2.57 5.19
CA VAL A 171 -14.25 -1.75 4.53
C VAL A 171 -14.59 -1.57 3.04
N ARG A 172 -14.32 -0.38 2.51
CA ARG A 172 -14.45 -0.05 1.08
C ARG A 172 -13.10 0.45 0.57
N PRO A 173 -12.23 -0.45 0.10
CA PRO A 173 -11.00 -0.05 -0.55
C PRO A 173 -11.28 0.66 -1.87
N ASP A 174 -10.47 1.65 -2.20
CA ASP A 174 -10.39 2.17 -3.57
C ASP A 174 -9.41 1.31 -4.36
N PHE A 175 -9.72 1.07 -5.63
CA PHE A 175 -8.88 0.32 -6.56
C PHE A 175 -8.55 1.17 -7.78
N GLY A 176 -7.36 0.94 -8.32
CA GLY A 176 -6.96 1.52 -9.59
C GLY A 176 -5.91 0.68 -10.28
N ASP A 177 -5.69 0.98 -11.55
CA ASP A 177 -4.73 0.27 -12.37
C ASP A 177 -4.21 1.15 -13.50
N GLY A 178 -3.17 0.68 -14.18
CA GLY A 178 -2.62 1.35 -15.36
C GLY A 178 -1.49 0.58 -16.00
N GLU A 179 -0.93 1.17 -17.03
CA GLU A 179 0.19 0.58 -17.76
C GLU A 179 1.53 0.98 -17.14
N LEU A 180 2.46 0.02 -17.13
CA LEU A 180 3.86 0.22 -16.76
C LEU A 180 4.69 0.61 -17.98
N ALA A 181 5.54 1.60 -17.80
CA ALA A 181 6.59 1.96 -18.75
C ALA A 181 7.97 1.75 -18.10
N ALA A 182 8.99 1.47 -18.93
CA ALA A 182 10.35 1.44 -18.44
C ALA A 182 10.73 2.82 -17.87
N GLY A 183 11.37 2.82 -16.71
CA GLY A 183 11.72 4.06 -15.98
C GLY A 183 10.61 4.61 -15.09
N ASP A 184 9.44 3.98 -14.99
CA ASP A 184 8.47 4.32 -13.96
C ASP A 184 9.03 4.04 -12.56
N VAL A 185 8.80 4.94 -11.64
CA VAL A 185 9.10 4.76 -10.22
C VAL A 185 7.81 4.89 -9.42
N PHE A 186 7.57 3.94 -8.54
CA PHE A 186 6.44 4.00 -7.60
C PHE A 186 6.96 4.23 -6.19
N LEU A 187 6.30 5.13 -5.47
CA LEU A 187 6.54 5.38 -4.06
C LEU A 187 5.24 5.14 -3.29
N VAL A 188 5.28 4.20 -2.35
CA VAL A 188 4.22 4.02 -1.35
C VAL A 188 4.72 4.59 -0.04
N ALA A 189 4.01 5.56 0.53
CA ALA A 189 4.46 6.32 1.68
C ALA A 189 3.32 6.59 2.67
N CYS A 190 3.60 6.46 3.98
CA CYS A 190 2.72 6.94 5.05
C CYS A 190 2.82 8.46 5.21
N ASP A 191 1.97 9.04 6.05
CA ASP A 191 1.89 10.48 6.32
C ASP A 191 3.20 11.04 6.87
N GLY A 192 3.89 10.28 7.72
CA GLY A 192 5.22 10.66 8.26
C GLY A 192 6.28 10.91 7.20
N VAL A 193 6.07 10.46 5.95
CA VAL A 193 6.98 10.72 4.82
C VAL A 193 6.45 11.84 3.93
N TRP A 194 5.20 11.74 3.46
CA TRP A 194 4.70 12.70 2.47
C TRP A 194 4.27 14.04 3.06
N GLU A 195 3.84 14.09 4.32
CA GLU A 195 3.39 15.33 4.95
C GLU A 195 4.53 16.34 5.16
N PRO A 196 5.69 15.97 5.76
CA PRO A 196 6.79 16.90 5.96
C PRO A 196 7.53 17.31 4.68
N LEU A 197 7.58 16.43 3.67
CA LEU A 197 8.39 16.67 2.45
C LEU A 197 7.65 17.48 1.39
N GLY A 198 6.33 17.40 1.32
CA GLY A 198 5.59 17.99 0.22
C GLY A 198 5.91 17.36 -1.15
N GLN A 199 5.13 17.74 -2.16
CA GLN A 199 5.17 17.10 -3.49
C GLN A 199 6.48 17.34 -4.26
N LEU A 200 7.07 18.52 -4.13
CA LEU A 200 8.30 18.88 -4.84
C LEU A 200 9.51 18.10 -4.33
N GLU A 201 9.65 18.01 -3.01
CA GLU A 201 10.77 17.29 -2.38
C GLU A 201 10.66 15.78 -2.60
N LEU A 202 9.45 15.22 -2.55
CA LEU A 202 9.20 13.82 -2.92
C LEU A 202 9.62 13.54 -4.37
N GLY A 203 9.32 14.44 -5.30
CA GLY A 203 9.75 14.34 -6.69
C GLY A 203 11.27 14.30 -6.82
N LEU A 204 11.99 15.19 -6.14
CA LEU A 204 13.45 15.25 -6.17
C LEU A 204 14.11 14.00 -5.58
N LEU A 205 13.59 13.48 -4.46
CA LEU A 205 14.10 12.26 -3.83
C LEU A 205 13.88 11.02 -4.72
N THR A 206 12.72 10.91 -5.35
CA THR A 206 12.42 9.81 -6.27
C THR A 206 13.33 9.84 -7.50
N HIS A 207 13.63 11.01 -8.05
CA HIS A 207 14.59 11.20 -9.14
C HIS A 207 16.02 10.82 -8.77
N ALA A 208 16.46 11.14 -7.54
CA ALA A 208 17.82 10.86 -7.09
C ALA A 208 18.09 9.34 -7.03
N HIS A 209 17.11 8.52 -6.68
CA HIS A 209 17.24 7.05 -6.60
C HIS A 209 17.29 6.37 -7.97
N VAL A 210 16.68 6.94 -9.00
CA VAL A 210 16.70 6.40 -10.38
C VAL A 210 18.07 6.61 -11.08
N ARG A 211 18.89 7.55 -10.61
CA ARG A 211 20.20 7.87 -11.21
C ARG A 211 21.35 7.01 -10.71
N VAL A 212 21.15 6.14 -9.74
CA VAL A 212 22.21 5.32 -9.11
C VAL A 212 22.18 3.86 -9.54
N SER A 213 21.28 3.46 -10.43
CA SER A 213 21.18 2.08 -10.96
C SER A 213 21.65 1.96 -12.40
#